data_82acb01f283a0d4cd9e8047f11d15c34
#
_entry.id   82acb01f283a0d4cd9e8047f11d15c34
#
_cell.length_a   1.000
_cell.length_b   1.000
_cell.length_c   1.000
_cell.angle_alpha   90.00
_cell.angle_beta   90.00
_cell.angle_gamma   90.00
#
_symmetry.space_group_name_H-M   'P 1'
#
loop_
_entity.id
_entity.type
_entity.pdbx_description
1 polymer ?
#
loop_
_entity_poly.entity_id
_entity_poly.type
_entity_poly.pdbx_seq_one_letter_code
_entity_poly.pdbx_strand_id
1 'polypeptide(L)'
;SKEYSLKYLHINDSITKVRQKAKNQFAKIKYDSKKEKDENLKLKAQKTLQLEHQKKRNLVLYTVVGIITLISIFITNLLLARNKREKIKASYTTEIRIAKKLHDELANDVYHTMAFAETQDLSTTHNKEILISNLDTIYSRTRNISRENNAMETGPLFISDLKEMMSGFNTHEVNVITNGMDSINWMAIESNKKIIIYRVIQELLVNMKKHSQCSLVVLTFKKTGDKLQIDYTDNGVGATLEQLNSKNGLQNVENRIQAIKGLINFDTKSNKGFKVQFIIPK
;
A
#
# COMPACT_ATOMS: atom_id res chain seq x y z
N SER A 1 -43.10 93.93 -62.98
CA SER A 1 -41.84 93.25 -63.45
C SER A 1 -40.83 93.00 -62.31
N LYS A 2 -40.46 93.97 -61.50
CA LYS A 2 -39.44 93.84 -60.43
C LYS A 2 -39.81 92.83 -59.31
N GLU A 3 -41.04 92.77 -58.96
CA GLU A 3 -41.52 91.84 -57.86
C GLU A 3 -41.46 90.37 -58.26
N TYR A 4 -41.74 90.03 -59.48
CA TYR A 4 -41.59 88.67 -60.04
C TYR A 4 -40.15 88.22 -60.10
N SER A 5 -39.23 89.16 -60.48
CA SER A 5 -37.82 88.85 -60.48
C SER A 5 -37.22 88.58 -59.10
N LEU A 6 -37.63 89.35 -58.08
CA LEU A 6 -37.23 89.11 -56.68
C LEU A 6 -37.76 87.81 -56.14
N LYS A 7 -39.00 87.46 -56.43
CA LYS A 7 -39.62 86.19 -56.04
C LYS A 7 -38.94 84.98 -56.68
N TYR A 8 -38.58 85.12 -57.97
CA TYR A 8 -37.80 84.08 -58.70
C TYR A 8 -36.42 83.87 -58.08
N LEU A 9 -35.68 84.92 -57.75
CA LEU A 9 -34.37 84.83 -57.08
C LEU A 9 -34.47 84.18 -55.73
N HIS A 10 -35.49 84.50 -54.91
CA HIS A 10 -35.68 83.89 -53.58
C HIS A 10 -36.02 82.40 -53.65
N ILE A 11 -36.88 81.99 -54.59
CA ILE A 11 -37.22 80.58 -54.84
C ILE A 11 -35.96 79.83 -55.37
N ASN A 12 -35.22 80.43 -56.29
CA ASN A 12 -34.01 79.77 -56.81
C ASN A 12 -32.92 79.63 -55.75
N ASP A 13 -32.73 80.60 -54.86
CA ASP A 13 -31.81 80.52 -53.72
C ASP A 13 -32.25 79.42 -52.72
N SER A 14 -33.55 79.38 -52.45
CA SER A 14 -34.13 78.33 -51.58
C SER A 14 -33.91 76.89 -52.15
N ILE A 15 -34.20 76.72 -53.45
CA ILE A 15 -33.99 75.48 -54.15
C ILE A 15 -32.50 75.09 -54.15
N THR A 16 -31.62 76.03 -54.34
CA THR A 16 -30.15 75.80 -54.33
C THR A 16 -29.66 75.43 -52.98
N LYS A 17 -30.13 76.03 -51.89
CA LYS A 17 -29.82 75.68 -50.52
C LYS A 17 -30.33 74.28 -50.18
N VAL A 18 -31.55 73.87 -50.55
CA VAL A 18 -32.08 72.53 -50.35
C VAL A 18 -31.28 71.52 -51.14
N ARG A 19 -30.94 71.76 -52.40
CA ARG A 19 -30.07 70.87 -53.21
C ARG A 19 -28.69 70.69 -52.57
N GLN A 20 -28.08 71.78 -52.10
CA GLN A 20 -26.77 71.71 -51.43
C GLN A 20 -26.84 70.91 -50.14
N LYS A 21 -27.90 71.14 -49.34
CA LYS A 21 -28.13 70.32 -48.08
C LYS A 21 -28.32 68.85 -48.39
N ALA A 22 -29.13 68.54 -49.42
CA ALA A 22 -29.34 67.09 -49.80
C ALA A 22 -28.05 66.45 -50.31
N LYS A 23 -27.22 67.20 -51.12
CA LYS A 23 -25.92 66.74 -51.60
C LYS A 23 -24.96 66.44 -50.44
N ASN A 24 -24.91 67.34 -49.43
CA ASN A 24 -24.07 67.20 -48.28
C ASN A 24 -24.54 65.99 -47.41
N GLN A 25 -25.85 65.81 -47.22
CA GLN A 25 -26.42 64.64 -46.50
C GLN A 25 -26.07 63.35 -47.26
N PHE A 26 -26.25 63.29 -48.54
CA PHE A 26 -25.90 62.12 -49.34
C PHE A 26 -24.39 61.77 -49.28
N ALA A 27 -23.54 62.79 -49.37
CA ALA A 27 -22.09 62.66 -49.25
C ALA A 27 -21.73 62.10 -47.85
N LYS A 28 -22.38 62.60 -46.79
CA LYS A 28 -22.21 62.11 -45.40
C LYS A 28 -22.63 60.63 -45.26
N ILE A 29 -23.83 60.29 -45.74
CA ILE A 29 -24.35 58.90 -45.68
C ILE A 29 -23.40 57.93 -46.41
N LYS A 30 -22.93 58.36 -47.62
CA LYS A 30 -21.96 57.53 -48.38
C LYS A 30 -20.63 57.39 -47.69
N TYR A 31 -20.16 58.42 -47.01
CA TYR A 31 -18.91 58.37 -46.22
C TYR A 31 -19.09 57.44 -44.98
N ASP A 32 -20.18 57.62 -44.23
CA ASP A 32 -20.48 56.83 -43.05
C ASP A 32 -20.65 55.33 -43.41
N SER A 33 -21.39 54.98 -44.45
CA SER A 33 -21.56 53.66 -44.99
C SER A 33 -20.23 53.01 -45.42
N LYS A 34 -19.35 53.79 -46.08
CA LYS A 34 -18.00 53.33 -46.47
C LYS A 34 -17.17 53.03 -45.21
N LYS A 35 -17.19 53.93 -44.21
CA LYS A 35 -16.48 53.80 -42.96
C LYS A 35 -16.93 52.57 -42.21
N GLU A 36 -18.24 52.35 -42.05
CA GLU A 36 -18.83 51.16 -41.42
C GLU A 36 -18.42 49.88 -42.12
N LYS A 37 -18.40 49.84 -43.43
CA LYS A 37 -17.95 48.72 -44.24
C LYS A 37 -16.47 48.37 -43.97
N ASP A 38 -15.62 49.39 -43.92
CA ASP A 38 -14.19 49.25 -43.68
C ASP A 38 -13.92 48.76 -42.22
N GLU A 39 -14.67 49.29 -41.25
CA GLU A 39 -14.61 48.81 -39.85
C GLU A 39 -15.08 47.36 -39.73
N ASN A 40 -16.17 46.98 -40.38
CA ASN A 40 -16.67 45.61 -40.42
C ASN A 40 -15.67 44.62 -41.05
N LEU A 41 -14.98 45.05 -42.13
CA LEU A 41 -13.92 44.27 -42.76
C LEU A 41 -12.72 44.05 -41.82
N LYS A 42 -12.29 45.10 -41.12
CA LYS A 42 -11.21 44.99 -40.10
C LYS A 42 -11.61 44.08 -38.97
N LEU A 43 -12.83 44.20 -38.45
CA LEU A 43 -13.33 43.35 -37.36
C LEU A 43 -13.40 41.86 -37.79
N LYS A 44 -13.86 41.59 -39.03
CA LYS A 44 -13.87 40.24 -39.59
C LYS A 44 -12.45 39.67 -39.69
N ALA A 45 -11.49 40.46 -40.21
CA ALA A 45 -10.09 40.02 -40.31
C ALA A 45 -9.47 39.75 -38.94
N GLN A 46 -9.76 40.56 -37.92
CA GLN A 46 -9.30 40.33 -36.56
C GLN A 46 -9.91 39.03 -35.95
N LYS A 47 -11.21 38.81 -36.15
CA LYS A 47 -11.87 37.59 -35.70
C LYS A 47 -11.30 36.31 -36.34
N THR A 48 -11.04 36.34 -37.66
CA THR A 48 -10.43 35.21 -38.35
C THR A 48 -9.04 34.90 -37.81
N LEU A 49 -8.22 35.93 -37.60
CA LEU A 49 -6.88 35.77 -37.03
C LEU A 49 -6.91 35.20 -35.60
N GLN A 50 -7.84 35.69 -34.77
CA GLN A 50 -8.04 35.16 -33.41
C GLN A 50 -8.46 33.69 -33.44
N LEU A 51 -9.37 33.30 -34.32
CA LEU A 51 -9.81 31.93 -34.49
C LEU A 51 -8.67 31.01 -34.94
N GLU A 52 -7.82 31.46 -35.82
CA GLU A 52 -6.63 30.69 -36.24
C GLU A 52 -5.64 30.50 -35.09
N HIS A 53 -5.35 31.56 -34.33
CA HIS A 53 -4.50 31.46 -33.12
C HIS A 53 -5.10 30.52 -32.09
N GLN A 54 -6.41 30.57 -31.89
CA GLN A 54 -7.10 29.68 -30.96
C GLN A 54 -7.02 28.20 -31.43
N LYS A 55 -7.24 27.94 -32.73
CA LYS A 55 -7.08 26.58 -33.29
C LYS A 55 -5.66 26.04 -33.11
N LYS A 56 -4.64 26.86 -33.44
CA LYS A 56 -3.23 26.47 -33.23
C LYS A 56 -2.92 26.17 -31.77
N ARG A 57 -3.37 27.00 -30.85
CA ARG A 57 -3.19 26.80 -29.41
C ARG A 57 -3.88 25.52 -28.93
N ASN A 58 -5.11 25.27 -29.37
CA ASN A 58 -5.84 24.05 -29.01
C ASN A 58 -5.16 22.79 -29.57
N LEU A 59 -4.63 22.85 -30.79
CA LEU A 59 -3.87 21.76 -31.38
C LEU A 59 -2.63 21.42 -30.54
N VAL A 60 -1.85 22.43 -30.15
CA VAL A 60 -0.68 22.25 -29.28
C VAL A 60 -1.10 21.64 -27.91
N LEU A 61 -2.20 22.14 -27.33
CA LEU A 61 -2.72 21.61 -26.08
C LEU A 61 -3.09 20.13 -26.19
N TYR A 62 -3.80 19.73 -27.24
CA TYR A 62 -4.19 18.32 -27.45
C TYR A 62 -2.98 17.41 -27.69
N THR A 63 -1.97 17.90 -28.42
CA THR A 63 -0.74 17.12 -28.63
C THR A 63 0.03 16.92 -27.32
N VAL A 64 0.15 17.95 -26.48
CA VAL A 64 0.79 17.87 -25.16
C VAL A 64 0.04 16.90 -24.24
N VAL A 65 -1.28 17.00 -24.16
CA VAL A 65 -2.11 16.08 -23.37
C VAL A 65 -1.96 14.63 -23.88
N GLY A 66 -1.95 14.43 -25.21
CA GLY A 66 -1.71 13.12 -25.80
C GLY A 66 -0.36 12.52 -25.42
N ILE A 67 0.71 13.31 -25.45
CA ILE A 67 2.04 12.86 -25.04
C ILE A 67 2.09 12.49 -23.55
N ILE A 68 1.49 13.32 -22.68
CA ILE A 68 1.45 13.05 -21.23
C ILE A 68 0.70 11.74 -20.94
N THR A 69 -0.42 11.50 -21.62
CA THR A 69 -1.18 10.25 -21.44
C THR A 69 -0.38 9.02 -21.88
N LEU A 70 0.32 9.08 -23.01
CA LEU A 70 1.19 8.00 -23.48
C LEU A 70 2.34 7.72 -22.51
N ILE A 71 2.99 8.75 -21.98
CA ILE A 71 4.05 8.62 -20.98
C ILE A 71 3.49 7.97 -19.70
N SER A 72 2.31 8.39 -19.23
CA SER A 72 1.65 7.83 -18.07
C SER A 72 1.35 6.34 -18.24
N ILE A 73 0.81 5.93 -19.38
CA ILE A 73 0.55 4.51 -19.71
C ILE A 73 1.87 3.72 -19.76
N PHE A 74 2.93 4.28 -20.32
CA PHE A 74 4.23 3.62 -20.39
C PHE A 74 4.82 3.40 -18.98
N ILE A 75 4.78 4.42 -18.12
CA ILE A 75 5.28 4.33 -16.74
C ILE A 75 4.47 3.28 -15.94
N THR A 76 3.14 3.28 -16.05
CA THR A 76 2.30 2.29 -15.35
C THR A 76 2.61 0.87 -15.80
N ASN A 77 2.81 0.62 -17.09
CA ASN A 77 3.20 -0.69 -17.60
C ASN A 77 4.58 -1.12 -17.10
N LEU A 78 5.56 -0.20 -17.03
CA LEU A 78 6.88 -0.50 -16.45
C LEU A 78 6.80 -0.86 -14.97
N LEU A 79 5.99 -0.14 -14.18
CA LEU A 79 5.79 -0.42 -12.76
C LEU A 79 5.12 -1.78 -12.54
N LEU A 80 4.10 -2.10 -13.32
CA LEU A 80 3.43 -3.40 -13.27
C LEU A 80 4.39 -4.55 -13.63
N ALA A 81 5.23 -4.37 -14.66
CA ALA A 81 6.23 -5.37 -15.05
C ALA A 81 7.30 -5.56 -13.96
N ARG A 82 7.77 -4.49 -13.31
CA ARG A 82 8.68 -4.56 -12.15
C ARG A 82 8.05 -5.31 -10.99
N ASN A 83 6.85 -4.94 -10.58
CA ASN A 83 6.13 -5.59 -9.48
C ASN A 83 5.92 -7.10 -9.74
N LYS A 84 5.61 -7.47 -11.00
CA LYS A 84 5.49 -8.88 -11.38
C LYS A 84 6.81 -9.64 -11.24
N ARG A 85 7.93 -9.04 -11.68
CA ARG A 85 9.28 -9.64 -11.55
C ARG A 85 9.69 -9.78 -10.09
N GLU A 86 9.42 -8.78 -9.25
CA GLU A 86 9.71 -8.84 -7.81
C GLU A 86 8.91 -9.94 -7.10
N LYS A 87 7.62 -10.09 -7.44
CA LYS A 87 6.78 -11.18 -6.91
C LYS A 87 7.32 -12.56 -7.31
N ILE A 88 7.71 -12.75 -8.56
CA ILE A 88 8.30 -14.02 -9.05
C ILE A 88 9.62 -14.29 -8.33
N LYS A 89 10.49 -13.28 -8.18
CA LYS A 89 11.77 -13.42 -7.47
C LYS A 89 11.56 -13.74 -5.98
N ALA A 90 10.59 -13.10 -5.33
CA ALA A 90 10.26 -13.37 -3.93
C ALA A 90 9.71 -14.81 -3.74
N SER A 91 8.86 -15.27 -4.67
CA SER A 91 8.37 -16.66 -4.68
C SER A 91 9.52 -17.65 -4.83
N TYR A 92 10.39 -17.44 -5.81
CA TYR A 92 11.55 -18.30 -6.07
C TYR A 92 12.54 -18.34 -4.89
N THR A 93 12.84 -17.19 -4.27
CA THR A 93 13.69 -17.13 -3.07
C THR A 93 13.06 -17.88 -1.88
N THR A 94 11.74 -17.82 -1.75
CA THR A 94 11.02 -18.56 -0.72
C THR A 94 11.08 -20.06 -0.98
N GLU A 95 10.89 -20.49 -2.23
CA GLU A 95 10.97 -21.91 -2.64
C GLU A 95 12.35 -22.50 -2.39
N ILE A 96 13.44 -21.79 -2.76
CA ILE A 96 14.81 -22.20 -2.45
C ILE A 96 15.03 -22.31 -0.95
N ARG A 97 14.54 -21.36 -0.17
CA ARG A 97 14.69 -21.38 1.29
C ARG A 97 13.97 -22.58 1.92
N ILE A 98 12.78 -22.92 1.41
CA ILE A 98 12.01 -24.10 1.85
C ILE A 98 12.78 -25.37 1.49
N ALA A 99 13.21 -25.48 0.22
CA ALA A 99 13.96 -26.63 -0.25
C ALA A 99 15.26 -26.83 0.56
N LYS A 100 15.99 -25.76 0.86
CA LYS A 100 17.19 -25.83 1.70
C LYS A 100 16.87 -26.27 3.13
N LYS A 101 15.84 -25.73 3.77
CA LYS A 101 15.42 -26.17 5.12
C LYS A 101 15.00 -27.64 5.15
N LEU A 102 14.25 -28.09 4.13
CA LEU A 102 13.86 -29.48 4.01
C LEU A 102 15.07 -30.40 3.87
N HIS A 103 16.05 -30.01 3.03
CA HIS A 103 17.22 -30.80 2.81
C HIS A 103 18.18 -30.79 4.01
N ASP A 104 18.51 -29.63 4.56
CA ASP A 104 19.56 -29.49 5.58
C ASP A 104 19.07 -29.89 6.98
N GLU A 105 17.82 -29.66 7.31
CA GLU A 105 17.29 -29.97 8.66
C GLU A 105 16.53 -31.29 8.70
N LEU A 106 15.54 -31.47 7.80
CA LEU A 106 14.66 -32.62 7.87
C LEU A 106 15.29 -33.92 7.34
N ALA A 107 15.99 -33.84 6.19
CA ALA A 107 16.62 -35.02 5.61
C ALA A 107 17.71 -35.58 6.52
N ASN A 108 18.50 -34.73 7.20
CA ASN A 108 19.49 -35.16 8.17
C ASN A 108 18.86 -35.82 9.39
N ASP A 109 17.78 -35.23 9.93
CA ASP A 109 17.09 -35.83 11.09
C ASP A 109 16.48 -37.21 10.76
N VAL A 110 15.89 -37.32 9.55
CA VAL A 110 15.36 -38.63 9.07
C VAL A 110 16.50 -39.63 8.92
N TYR A 111 17.62 -39.23 8.28
CA TYR A 111 18.79 -40.12 8.11
C TYR A 111 19.34 -40.61 9.46
N HIS A 112 19.55 -39.70 10.42
CA HIS A 112 20.02 -40.08 11.76
C HIS A 112 19.04 -40.97 12.49
N THR A 113 17.75 -40.75 12.35
CA THR A 113 16.72 -41.60 12.97
C THR A 113 16.67 -42.98 12.33
N MET A 114 16.84 -43.07 11.01
CA MET A 114 16.94 -44.35 10.30
C MET A 114 18.20 -45.12 10.71
N ALA A 115 19.37 -44.47 10.73
CA ALA A 115 20.62 -45.09 11.18
C ALA A 115 20.54 -45.55 12.63
N PHE A 116 19.88 -44.79 13.51
CA PHE A 116 19.61 -45.22 14.90
C PHE A 116 18.73 -46.49 14.93
N ALA A 117 17.65 -46.51 14.15
CA ALA A 117 16.73 -47.65 14.10
C ALA A 117 17.38 -48.94 13.55
N GLU A 118 18.34 -48.79 12.61
CA GLU A 118 19.09 -49.93 12.01
C GLU A 118 20.18 -50.45 12.92
N THR A 119 20.82 -49.61 13.72
CA THR A 119 22.00 -49.96 14.50
C THR A 119 21.72 -50.32 15.97
N GLN A 120 20.56 -49.89 16.51
CA GLN A 120 20.23 -50.08 17.93
C GLN A 120 19.21 -51.20 18.13
N ASP A 121 19.34 -51.91 19.25
CA ASP A 121 18.35 -52.91 19.65
C ASP A 121 17.05 -52.22 20.12
N LEU A 122 16.03 -52.29 19.29
CA LEU A 122 14.72 -51.71 19.56
C LEU A 122 13.84 -52.56 20.50
N SER A 123 14.32 -53.71 21.01
CA SER A 123 13.60 -54.46 22.01
C SER A 123 13.63 -53.76 23.39
N THR A 124 14.62 -52.93 23.64
CA THR A 124 14.76 -52.16 24.87
C THR A 124 13.81 -50.95 24.92
N THR A 125 13.17 -50.76 26.08
CA THR A 125 12.27 -49.61 26.29
C THR A 125 12.96 -48.29 26.06
N HIS A 126 14.22 -48.17 26.49
CA HIS A 126 15.03 -46.96 26.33
C HIS A 126 15.23 -46.56 24.86
N ASN A 127 15.64 -47.52 24.01
CA ASN A 127 15.86 -47.24 22.59
C ASN A 127 14.54 -46.94 21.84
N LYS A 128 13.43 -47.56 22.26
CA LYS A 128 12.09 -47.19 21.74
C LYS A 128 11.72 -45.76 22.08
N GLU A 129 11.93 -45.32 23.31
CA GLU A 129 11.64 -43.94 23.74
C GLU A 129 12.47 -42.91 22.93
N ILE A 130 13.76 -43.19 22.72
CA ILE A 130 14.62 -42.33 21.89
C ILE A 130 14.11 -42.27 20.46
N LEU A 131 13.75 -43.41 19.85
CA LEU A 131 13.21 -43.45 18.48
C LEU A 131 11.92 -42.63 18.37
N ILE A 132 11.00 -42.79 19.31
CA ILE A 132 9.74 -42.04 19.36
C ILE A 132 10.03 -40.54 19.51
N SER A 133 10.96 -40.13 20.36
CA SER A 133 11.38 -38.73 20.55
C SER A 133 11.96 -38.14 19.29
N ASN A 134 12.80 -38.88 18.54
CA ASN A 134 13.36 -38.45 17.28
C ASN A 134 12.27 -38.23 16.19
N LEU A 135 11.33 -39.20 16.10
CA LEU A 135 10.18 -39.10 15.18
C LEU A 135 9.28 -37.92 15.53
N ASP A 136 9.03 -37.66 16.81
CA ASP A 136 8.24 -36.49 17.24
C ASP A 136 8.94 -35.17 16.91
N THR A 137 10.27 -35.15 17.02
CA THR A 137 11.09 -34.01 16.59
C THR A 137 10.97 -33.75 15.08
N ILE A 138 11.07 -34.80 14.25
CA ILE A 138 10.89 -34.73 12.80
C ILE A 138 9.49 -34.23 12.45
N TYR A 139 8.46 -34.79 13.07
CA TYR A 139 7.07 -34.37 12.87
C TYR A 139 6.86 -32.89 13.22
N SER A 140 7.39 -32.46 14.37
CA SER A 140 7.29 -31.07 14.82
C SER A 140 8.01 -30.10 13.87
N ARG A 141 9.18 -30.47 13.35
CA ARG A 141 9.91 -29.67 12.34
C ARG A 141 9.15 -29.58 11.02
N THR A 142 8.62 -30.70 10.52
CA THR A 142 7.81 -30.74 9.29
C THR A 142 6.58 -29.86 9.41
N ARG A 143 5.89 -29.94 10.56
CA ARG A 143 4.73 -29.09 10.84
C ARG A 143 5.08 -27.61 10.90
N ASN A 144 6.23 -27.26 11.48
CA ASN A 144 6.70 -25.87 11.54
C ASN A 144 7.06 -25.34 10.15
N ILE A 145 7.78 -26.10 9.31
CA ILE A 145 8.10 -25.74 7.93
C ILE A 145 6.80 -25.54 7.12
N SER A 146 5.83 -26.42 7.28
CA SER A 146 4.52 -26.29 6.62
C SER A 146 3.79 -25.02 7.07
N ARG A 147 3.73 -24.76 8.38
CA ARG A 147 3.09 -23.54 8.94
C ARG A 147 3.78 -22.24 8.52
N GLU A 148 5.12 -22.24 8.42
CA GLU A 148 5.87 -21.05 7.94
C GLU A 148 5.55 -20.69 6.49
N ASN A 149 5.13 -21.64 5.68
CA ASN A 149 4.98 -21.49 4.23
C ASN A 149 3.52 -21.55 3.74
N ASN A 150 2.56 -21.88 4.61
CA ASN A 150 1.14 -21.84 4.25
C ASN A 150 0.67 -20.41 3.96
N ALA A 151 -0.12 -20.28 2.90
CA ALA A 151 -0.88 -19.06 2.64
C ALA A 151 -1.84 -18.83 3.81
N MET A 152 -1.61 -17.74 4.53
CA MET A 152 -2.42 -17.41 5.71
C MET A 152 -3.78 -16.88 5.26
N GLU A 153 -4.83 -17.43 5.82
CA GLU A 153 -6.18 -16.91 5.65
C GLU A 153 -6.29 -15.53 6.31
N THR A 154 -6.64 -14.51 5.53
CA THR A 154 -6.80 -13.13 6.01
C THR A 154 -8.25 -12.66 6.00
N GLY A 155 -9.15 -13.54 5.61
CA GLY A 155 -10.59 -13.32 5.57
C GLY A 155 -11.29 -13.54 6.92
N PRO A 156 -12.51 -14.06 6.91
CA PRO A 156 -13.32 -14.26 8.12
C PRO A 156 -12.72 -15.26 9.13
N LEU A 157 -11.95 -16.24 8.66
CA LEU A 157 -11.34 -17.28 9.50
C LEU A 157 -10.06 -16.82 10.19
N PHE A 158 -9.52 -15.66 9.87
CA PHE A 158 -8.27 -15.14 10.44
C PHE A 158 -8.22 -15.20 11.98
N ILE A 159 -9.32 -14.83 12.64
CA ILE A 159 -9.40 -14.82 14.11
C ILE A 159 -9.30 -16.25 14.67
N SER A 160 -9.99 -17.19 14.03
CA SER A 160 -9.96 -18.61 14.40
C SER A 160 -8.54 -19.16 14.28
N ASP A 161 -7.91 -18.91 13.14
CA ASP A 161 -6.54 -19.38 12.85
C ASP A 161 -5.51 -18.76 13.80
N LEU A 162 -5.68 -17.46 14.15
CA LEU A 162 -4.81 -16.79 15.11
C LEU A 162 -4.98 -17.37 16.52
N LYS A 163 -6.22 -17.64 16.96
CA LYS A 163 -6.52 -18.28 18.24
C LYS A 163 -5.96 -19.71 18.28
N GLU A 164 -6.15 -20.49 17.23
CA GLU A 164 -5.62 -21.84 17.11
C GLU A 164 -4.10 -21.86 17.18
N MET A 165 -3.43 -20.96 16.45
CA MET A 165 -1.98 -20.84 16.48
C MET A 165 -1.48 -20.56 17.91
N MET A 166 -2.08 -19.60 18.62
CA MET A 166 -1.66 -19.25 19.98
C MET A 166 -1.95 -20.38 20.96
N SER A 167 -3.10 -21.03 20.85
CA SER A 167 -3.48 -22.18 21.72
C SER A 167 -2.55 -23.38 21.54
N GLY A 168 -1.96 -23.55 20.35
CA GLY A 168 -0.99 -24.60 20.07
C GLY A 168 0.33 -24.49 20.87
N PHE A 169 0.54 -23.38 21.58
CA PHE A 169 1.68 -23.19 22.48
C PHE A 169 1.34 -23.49 23.95
N ASN A 170 0.07 -23.79 24.29
CA ASN A 170 -0.29 -24.28 25.60
C ASN A 170 0.29 -25.67 25.82
N THR A 171 0.90 -25.88 26.98
CA THR A 171 1.44 -27.15 27.43
C THR A 171 1.08 -27.35 28.90
N HIS A 172 1.47 -28.48 29.51
CA HIS A 172 1.31 -28.66 30.95
C HIS A 172 2.13 -27.65 31.78
N GLU A 173 3.20 -27.12 31.21
CA GLU A 173 4.14 -26.21 31.87
C GLU A 173 3.84 -24.74 31.57
N VAL A 174 3.26 -24.42 30.40
CA VAL A 174 3.05 -23.07 29.91
C VAL A 174 1.59 -22.83 29.59
N ASN A 175 1.02 -21.77 30.15
CA ASN A 175 -0.32 -21.28 29.84
C ASN A 175 -0.26 -19.99 29.04
N VAL A 176 -0.91 -19.95 27.87
CA VAL A 176 -1.00 -18.76 27.00
C VAL A 176 -2.41 -18.15 27.10
N ILE A 177 -2.51 -16.97 27.70
CA ILE A 177 -3.78 -16.26 27.90
C ILE A 177 -3.90 -15.14 26.86
N THR A 178 -5.07 -15.02 26.26
CA THR A 178 -5.37 -13.94 25.29
C THR A 178 -6.53 -13.07 25.76
N ASN A 179 -6.35 -11.75 25.76
CA ASN A 179 -7.34 -10.79 26.19
C ASN A 179 -7.64 -9.75 25.09
N GLY A 180 -8.91 -9.37 24.95
CA GLY A 180 -9.33 -8.24 24.12
C GLY A 180 -9.42 -8.51 22.61
N MET A 181 -9.15 -9.71 22.12
CA MET A 181 -9.24 -10.06 20.70
C MET A 181 -10.62 -9.80 20.09
N ASP A 182 -11.69 -10.11 20.84
CA ASP A 182 -13.06 -10.01 20.36
C ASP A 182 -13.56 -8.55 20.26
N SER A 183 -12.86 -7.61 20.92
CA SER A 183 -13.14 -6.18 20.84
C SER A 183 -12.56 -5.49 19.57
N ILE A 184 -11.74 -6.21 18.80
CA ILE A 184 -11.07 -5.69 17.61
C ILE A 184 -11.89 -6.00 16.36
N ASN A 185 -12.16 -4.96 15.56
CA ASN A 185 -12.73 -5.16 14.23
C ASN A 185 -11.64 -5.60 13.23
N TRP A 186 -11.38 -6.90 13.19
CA TRP A 186 -10.38 -7.51 12.32
C TRP A 186 -10.70 -7.37 10.83
N MET A 187 -11.98 -7.25 10.45
CA MET A 187 -12.37 -7.05 9.04
C MET A 187 -11.91 -5.71 8.49
N ALA A 188 -11.73 -4.71 9.36
CA ALA A 188 -11.23 -3.39 8.97
C ALA A 188 -9.70 -3.32 8.86
N ILE A 189 -8.98 -4.39 9.20
CA ILE A 189 -7.52 -4.46 9.12
C ILE A 189 -7.10 -5.06 7.78
N GLU A 190 -6.18 -4.40 7.08
CA GLU A 190 -5.64 -4.86 5.80
C GLU A 190 -4.98 -6.24 5.91
N SER A 191 -5.12 -7.06 4.87
CA SER A 191 -4.55 -8.42 4.80
C SER A 191 -3.05 -8.47 5.12
N ASN A 192 -2.28 -7.52 4.60
CA ASN A 192 -0.85 -7.40 4.87
C ASN A 192 -0.54 -7.23 6.37
N LYS A 193 -1.32 -6.40 7.06
CA LYS A 193 -1.14 -6.14 8.49
C LYS A 193 -1.51 -7.39 9.32
N LYS A 194 -2.58 -8.09 8.94
CA LYS A 194 -2.95 -9.38 9.56
C LYS A 194 -1.83 -10.42 9.46
N ILE A 195 -1.23 -10.58 8.28
CA ILE A 195 -0.10 -11.49 8.07
C ILE A 195 1.07 -11.12 8.98
N ILE A 196 1.40 -9.84 9.09
CA ILE A 196 2.50 -9.38 9.95
C ILE A 196 2.19 -9.61 11.42
N ILE A 197 0.98 -9.28 11.88
CA ILE A 197 0.54 -9.55 13.27
C ILE A 197 0.71 -11.03 13.62
N TYR A 198 0.19 -11.92 12.78
CA TYR A 198 0.30 -13.34 12.99
C TYR A 198 1.76 -13.80 13.09
N ARG A 199 2.60 -13.37 12.13
CA ARG A 199 4.02 -13.76 12.09
C ARG A 199 4.82 -13.23 13.28
N VAL A 200 4.52 -12.00 13.73
CA VAL A 200 5.16 -11.41 14.91
C VAL A 200 4.77 -12.18 16.17
N ILE A 201 3.49 -12.45 16.38
CA ILE A 201 3.03 -13.24 17.54
C ILE A 201 3.62 -14.64 17.51
N GLN A 202 3.61 -15.30 16.35
CA GLN A 202 4.21 -16.62 16.18
C GLN A 202 5.69 -16.64 16.56
N GLU A 203 6.48 -15.67 16.10
CA GLU A 203 7.91 -15.56 16.41
C GLU A 203 8.15 -15.31 17.90
N LEU A 204 7.34 -14.46 18.54
CA LEU A 204 7.42 -14.23 19.98
C LEU A 204 7.14 -15.52 20.79
N LEU A 205 6.11 -16.28 20.39
CA LEU A 205 5.77 -17.54 21.05
C LEU A 205 6.81 -18.64 20.79
N VAL A 206 7.41 -18.69 19.61
CA VAL A 206 8.54 -19.60 19.32
C VAL A 206 9.76 -19.24 20.16
N ASN A 207 10.07 -17.95 20.29
CA ASN A 207 11.17 -17.48 21.14
C ASN A 207 10.92 -17.79 22.62
N MET A 208 9.68 -17.61 23.08
CA MET A 208 9.25 -18.02 24.41
C MET A 208 9.53 -19.51 24.66
N LYS A 209 9.06 -20.39 23.77
CA LYS A 209 9.25 -21.85 23.89
C LYS A 209 10.73 -22.25 23.94
N LYS A 210 11.60 -21.54 23.18
CA LYS A 210 13.03 -21.87 23.12
C LYS A 210 13.87 -21.28 24.25
N HIS A 211 13.45 -20.15 24.82
CA HIS A 211 14.36 -19.34 25.63
C HIS A 211 13.78 -18.85 26.96
N SER A 212 12.45 -18.80 27.13
CA SER A 212 11.86 -18.06 28.24
C SER A 212 11.81 -18.88 29.56
N GLN A 213 11.62 -20.21 29.51
CA GLN A 213 11.34 -21.01 30.68
C GLN A 213 10.18 -20.46 31.53
N CYS A 214 9.21 -19.84 30.91
CA CYS A 214 8.05 -19.26 31.59
C CYS A 214 6.96 -20.30 31.84
N SER A 215 6.08 -20.00 32.78
CA SER A 215 4.85 -20.76 33.01
C SER A 215 3.59 -20.01 32.53
N LEU A 216 3.70 -18.72 32.27
CA LEU A 216 2.58 -17.87 31.86
C LEU A 216 2.99 -16.88 30.78
N VAL A 217 2.17 -16.82 29.72
CA VAL A 217 2.24 -15.79 28.69
C VAL A 217 0.89 -15.09 28.60
N VAL A 218 0.90 -13.77 28.51
CA VAL A 218 -0.30 -12.95 28.32
C VAL A 218 -0.16 -12.12 27.06
N LEU A 219 -1.11 -12.25 26.15
CA LEU A 219 -1.27 -11.45 24.96
C LEU A 219 -2.51 -10.56 25.11
N THR A 220 -2.36 -9.25 25.08
CA THR A 220 -3.47 -8.31 25.23
C THR A 220 -3.61 -7.44 23.97
N PHE A 221 -4.81 -7.42 23.41
CA PHE A 221 -5.17 -6.66 22.24
C PHE A 221 -6.03 -5.46 22.64
N LYS A 222 -5.62 -4.25 22.27
CA LYS A 222 -6.30 -3.01 22.63
C LYS A 222 -6.51 -2.14 21.40
N LYS A 223 -7.70 -1.60 21.26
CA LYS A 223 -7.96 -0.54 20.27
C LYS A 223 -7.70 0.80 20.91
N THR A 224 -6.78 1.59 20.36
CA THR A 224 -6.45 2.94 20.82
C THR A 224 -6.66 3.93 19.66
N GLY A 225 -7.86 4.51 19.57
CA GLY A 225 -8.27 5.33 18.42
C GLY A 225 -8.25 4.51 17.11
N ASP A 226 -7.48 4.98 16.13
CA ASP A 226 -7.27 4.29 14.84
C ASP A 226 -6.04 3.35 14.83
N LYS A 227 -5.56 2.96 16.02
CA LYS A 227 -4.41 2.08 16.15
C LYS A 227 -4.80 0.81 16.88
N LEU A 228 -4.16 -0.30 16.52
CA LEU A 228 -4.19 -1.55 17.25
C LEU A 228 -2.89 -1.66 18.04
N GLN A 229 -2.99 -1.76 19.36
CA GLN A 229 -1.90 -2.07 20.25
C GLN A 229 -1.98 -3.53 20.68
N ILE A 230 -0.84 -4.23 20.64
CA ILE A 230 -0.71 -5.60 21.09
C ILE A 230 0.44 -5.65 22.09
N ASP A 231 0.13 -6.12 23.30
CA ASP A 231 1.06 -6.27 24.39
C ASP A 231 1.30 -7.78 24.62
N TYR A 232 2.54 -8.20 24.54
CA TYR A 232 3.02 -9.54 24.90
C TYR A 232 3.80 -9.45 26.22
N THR A 233 3.54 -10.36 27.14
CA THR A 233 4.29 -10.46 28.40
C THR A 233 4.43 -11.93 28.79
N ASP A 234 5.64 -12.37 29.14
CA ASP A 234 5.88 -13.64 29.81
C ASP A 234 6.57 -13.42 31.17
N ASN A 235 6.47 -14.43 32.04
CA ASN A 235 7.07 -14.45 33.38
C ASN A 235 8.38 -15.24 33.42
N GLY A 236 9.07 -15.40 32.30
CA GLY A 236 10.29 -16.19 32.20
C GLY A 236 11.58 -15.49 32.62
N VAL A 237 12.70 -16.06 32.20
CA VAL A 237 14.04 -15.58 32.56
C VAL A 237 14.40 -14.20 31.94
N GLY A 238 13.61 -13.72 30.98
CA GLY A 238 13.90 -12.49 30.25
C GLY A 238 15.09 -12.64 29.30
N ALA A 239 15.62 -11.51 28.85
CA ALA A 239 16.80 -11.43 28.00
C ALA A 239 17.72 -10.27 28.39
N THR A 240 19.02 -10.42 28.15
CA THR A 240 19.99 -9.33 28.26
C THR A 240 19.99 -8.46 27.02
N LEU A 241 20.46 -7.22 27.08
CA LEU A 241 20.61 -6.33 25.93
C LEU A 241 21.50 -6.91 24.82
N GLU A 242 22.54 -7.66 25.18
CA GLU A 242 23.40 -8.37 24.24
C GLU A 242 22.65 -9.46 23.49
N GLN A 243 21.79 -10.23 24.20
CA GLN A 243 20.96 -11.25 23.59
C GLN A 243 19.88 -10.67 22.68
N LEU A 244 19.35 -9.46 22.96
CA LEU A 244 18.43 -8.75 22.08
C LEU A 244 19.10 -8.37 20.76
N ASN A 245 20.33 -7.87 20.82
CA ASN A 245 21.08 -7.39 19.65
C ASN A 245 21.66 -8.53 18.79
N SER A 246 21.94 -9.71 19.38
CA SER A 246 22.60 -10.82 18.70
C SER A 246 21.64 -11.78 17.99
N LYS A 247 20.32 -11.68 18.22
CA LYS A 247 19.34 -12.64 17.70
C LYS A 247 18.59 -12.10 16.48
N ASN A 248 18.80 -12.73 15.33
CA ASN A 248 18.13 -12.45 14.06
C ASN A 248 16.58 -12.46 14.13
N GLY A 249 15.99 -13.20 15.08
CA GLY A 249 14.53 -13.32 15.23
C GLY A 249 13.87 -12.01 15.65
N LEU A 250 14.41 -11.31 16.66
CA LEU A 250 13.83 -10.05 17.16
C LEU A 250 14.05 -8.90 16.15
N GLN A 251 15.18 -8.88 15.46
CA GLN A 251 15.42 -7.95 14.35
C GLN A 251 14.40 -8.14 13.23
N ASN A 252 14.06 -9.39 12.91
CA ASN A 252 13.02 -9.69 11.93
C ASN A 252 11.63 -9.21 12.37
N VAL A 253 11.31 -9.33 13.67
CA VAL A 253 10.06 -8.81 14.25
C VAL A 253 10.01 -7.29 14.10
N GLU A 254 11.08 -6.58 14.46
CA GLU A 254 11.19 -5.12 14.33
C GLU A 254 11.02 -4.68 12.89
N ASN A 255 11.77 -5.26 11.95
CA ASN A 255 11.71 -4.95 10.53
C ASN A 255 10.29 -5.15 9.95
N ARG A 256 9.58 -6.21 10.39
CA ARG A 256 8.21 -6.48 9.94
C ARG A 256 7.22 -5.42 10.43
N ILE A 257 7.33 -5.01 11.70
CA ILE A 257 6.47 -3.95 12.26
C ILE A 257 6.74 -2.60 11.60
N GLN A 258 8.00 -2.26 11.38
CA GLN A 258 8.38 -1.02 10.67
C GLN A 258 7.87 -0.99 9.22
N ALA A 259 7.87 -2.14 8.52
CA ALA A 259 7.36 -2.24 7.14
C ALA A 259 5.88 -1.84 6.99
N ILE A 260 5.09 -1.93 8.06
CA ILE A 260 3.69 -1.49 8.11
C ILE A 260 3.50 -0.17 8.87
N LYS A 261 4.57 0.59 9.03
CA LYS A 261 4.58 1.87 9.77
C LYS A 261 4.12 1.74 11.23
N GLY A 262 4.32 0.57 11.82
CA GLY A 262 4.09 0.30 13.23
C GLY A 262 5.28 0.72 14.08
N LEU A 263 5.06 0.77 15.39
CA LEU A 263 6.07 1.01 16.41
C LEU A 263 6.18 -0.25 17.28
N ILE A 264 7.38 -0.60 17.68
CA ILE A 264 7.63 -1.72 18.60
C ILE A 264 8.59 -1.29 19.70
N ASN A 265 8.34 -1.76 20.91
CA ASN A 265 9.19 -1.54 22.07
C ASN A 265 9.39 -2.89 22.81
N PHE A 266 10.62 -3.14 23.20
CA PHE A 266 11.00 -4.30 24.01
C PHE A 266 11.39 -3.81 25.41
N ASP A 267 10.80 -4.43 26.45
CA ASP A 267 11.15 -4.21 27.84
C ASP A 267 11.46 -5.55 28.49
N THR A 268 12.70 -5.73 28.86
CA THR A 268 13.17 -6.97 29.50
C THR A 268 14.30 -6.69 30.47
N LYS A 269 14.30 -7.46 31.55
CA LYS A 269 15.41 -7.52 32.53
C LYS A 269 15.62 -8.97 32.88
N SER A 270 16.86 -9.35 33.12
CA SER A 270 17.19 -10.71 33.58
C SER A 270 16.33 -11.11 34.79
N ASN A 271 15.70 -12.26 34.71
CA ASN A 271 14.80 -12.84 35.73
C ASN A 271 13.52 -12.00 36.03
N LYS A 272 13.09 -11.15 35.12
CA LYS A 272 11.85 -10.36 35.25
C LYS A 272 10.86 -10.52 34.09
N GLY A 273 11.06 -11.57 33.32
CA GLY A 273 10.24 -11.83 32.13
C GLY A 273 10.61 -10.96 30.93
N PHE A 274 9.87 -11.17 29.85
CA PHE A 274 10.04 -10.47 28.60
C PHE A 274 8.73 -9.79 28.21
N LYS A 275 8.79 -8.49 27.87
CA LYS A 275 7.65 -7.71 27.43
C LYS A 275 7.91 -7.12 26.07
N VAL A 276 6.92 -7.21 25.21
CA VAL A 276 6.92 -6.57 23.89
C VAL A 276 5.60 -5.83 23.71
N GLN A 277 5.68 -4.58 23.35
CA GLN A 277 4.54 -3.78 22.95
C GLN A 277 4.70 -3.35 21.51
N PHE A 278 3.73 -3.61 20.66
CA PHE A 278 3.73 -3.08 19.31
C PHE A 278 2.39 -2.45 18.94
N ILE A 279 2.49 -1.36 18.17
CA ILE A 279 1.36 -0.52 17.79
C ILE A 279 1.33 -0.44 16.27
N ILE A 280 0.19 -0.72 15.69
CA ILE A 280 -0.02 -0.76 14.25
C ILE A 280 -1.10 0.25 13.88
N PRO A 281 -0.88 1.14 12.88
CA PRO A 281 -1.95 1.98 12.34
C PRO A 281 -2.98 1.08 11.64
N LYS A 282 -4.24 1.45 11.73
CA LYS A 282 -5.33 0.76 11.05
C LYS A 282 -5.28 0.92 9.55
#